data_8cf319e2af153e1061c05b364ea391bd
#
_entry.id   8cf319e2af153e1061c05b364ea391bd
#
_cell.length_a   1.000
_cell.length_b   1.000
_cell.length_c   1.000
_cell.angle_alpha   90.00
_cell.angle_beta   90.00
_cell.angle_gamma   90.00
#
_symmetry.space_group_name_H-M   'P 1'
#
loop_
_entity.id
_entity.type
_entity.pdbx_description
1 polymer ?
#
loop_
_entity_poly.entity_id
_entity_poly.type
_entity_poly.pdbx_seq_one_letter_code
_entity_poly.pdbx_strand_id
1 'polypeptide(L)'
;MTTGIIYLEDVTVDYDGFLALKRLNFYMDRQELRVVIGPNGAGKTTLLDAISGRVKPASGRVIFGHHTDLIALRENEIAALGIGRKFQTPSVFVNLTVRENVELSLRRASKGVFATLFDRGDVADERTRIAGALETIGLSDKQHWRAGALSHGEKQWLEIGMVMAQDPELLLVDEPVAGMTDEETARTSELLLGIARDRSVLVIEHDMEFVRQLGAKVTVLHQGAVLCEGPVEQVQRDPRVLEVYLGQRRESAHAQR
;
A
#
# COMPACT_ATOMS: atom_id res chain seq x y z
N MET A 1 4.37 21.35 -15.17
CA MET A 1 3.13 20.66 -14.75
C MET A 1 3.54 19.65 -13.72
N THR A 2 2.99 19.68 -12.52
CA THR A 2 3.35 18.76 -11.43
C THR A 2 2.97 17.34 -11.84
N THR A 3 3.96 16.45 -11.88
CA THR A 3 3.79 15.05 -12.23
C THR A 3 3.33 14.20 -11.02
N GLY A 4 3.01 14.86 -9.89
CA GLY A 4 2.68 14.21 -8.63
C GLY A 4 1.41 13.39 -8.66
N ILE A 5 1.43 12.23 -7.99
CA ILE A 5 0.26 11.39 -7.74
C ILE A 5 -0.37 11.70 -6.39
N ILE A 6 0.46 11.93 -5.36
CA ILE A 6 0.00 12.24 -4.01
C ILE A 6 0.89 13.33 -3.38
N TYR A 7 0.27 14.28 -2.70
CA TYR A 7 0.92 15.36 -2.00
C TYR A 7 0.27 15.59 -0.63
N LEU A 8 1.06 15.51 0.42
CA LEU A 8 0.67 15.84 1.79
C LEU A 8 1.40 17.13 2.18
N GLU A 9 0.64 18.12 2.69
CA GLU A 9 1.16 19.40 3.12
C GLU A 9 0.79 19.65 4.58
N ASP A 10 1.79 19.77 5.45
CA ASP A 10 1.66 20.03 6.89
C ASP A 10 0.65 19.12 7.59
N VAL A 11 0.54 17.84 7.16
CA VAL A 11 -0.44 16.90 7.66
C VAL A 11 -0.13 16.50 9.10
N THR A 12 -1.11 16.73 9.98
CA THR A 12 -1.04 16.32 11.39
C THR A 12 -2.17 15.34 11.69
N VAL A 13 -1.81 14.20 12.27
CA VAL A 13 -2.77 13.21 12.79
C VAL A 13 -2.57 13.09 14.28
N ASP A 14 -3.64 13.34 15.05
CA ASP A 14 -3.68 13.29 16.51
C ASP A 14 -4.63 12.19 16.98
N TYR A 15 -4.12 11.29 17.80
CA TYR A 15 -4.88 10.27 18.50
C TYR A 15 -4.94 10.64 20.00
N ASP A 16 -5.92 11.45 20.38
CA ASP A 16 -6.18 11.85 21.79
C ASP A 16 -4.93 12.42 22.50
N GLY A 17 -4.18 13.30 21.80
CA GLY A 17 -2.97 13.94 22.29
C GLY A 17 -1.67 13.24 21.88
N PHE A 18 -1.75 12.06 21.24
CA PHE A 18 -0.60 11.43 20.63
C PHE A 18 -0.50 11.82 19.14
N LEU A 19 0.47 12.65 18.81
CA LEU A 19 0.72 13.10 17.44
C LEU A 19 1.43 12.00 16.65
N ALA A 20 0.68 11.22 15.88
CA ALA A 20 1.22 10.14 15.04
C ALA A 20 1.86 10.69 13.75
N LEU A 21 1.31 11.77 13.19
CA LEU A 21 1.97 12.58 12.14
C LEU A 21 2.05 14.03 12.63
N LYS A 22 3.21 14.68 12.39
CA LYS A 22 3.53 16.01 12.91
C LYS A 22 3.92 16.92 11.75
N ARG A 23 2.95 17.65 11.20
CA ARG A 23 3.17 18.54 10.06
C ARG A 23 3.96 17.85 8.95
N LEU A 24 3.53 16.61 8.62
CA LEU A 24 4.20 15.79 7.63
C LEU A 24 4.04 16.43 6.25
N ASN A 25 5.17 16.59 5.56
CA ASN A 25 5.22 16.92 4.15
C ASN A 25 5.75 15.71 3.40
N PHE A 26 4.99 15.23 2.41
CA PHE A 26 5.33 14.06 1.60
C PHE A 26 4.85 14.27 0.18
N TYR A 27 5.70 13.91 -0.79
CA TYR A 27 5.39 14.03 -2.21
C TYR A 27 5.85 12.78 -2.95
N MET A 28 5.02 12.31 -3.87
CA MET A 28 5.32 11.16 -4.73
C MET A 28 4.87 11.42 -6.16
N ASP A 29 5.72 11.11 -7.12
CA ASP A 29 5.44 11.25 -8.55
C ASP A 29 4.52 10.12 -9.07
N ARG A 30 3.93 10.35 -10.26
CA ARG A 30 3.21 9.29 -10.98
C ARG A 30 4.21 8.23 -11.45
N GLN A 31 3.74 6.97 -11.48
CA GLN A 31 4.56 5.82 -11.88
C GLN A 31 5.86 5.69 -11.07
N GLU A 32 5.82 6.12 -9.83
CA GLU A 32 6.90 5.97 -8.88
C GLU A 32 6.66 4.76 -7.98
N LEU A 33 7.71 3.95 -7.76
CA LEU A 33 7.77 3.03 -6.64
C LEU A 33 8.49 3.71 -5.49
N ARG A 34 7.79 3.92 -4.39
CA ARG A 34 8.32 4.54 -3.19
C ARG A 34 8.24 3.58 -2.01
N VAL A 35 9.31 3.45 -1.27
CA VAL A 35 9.33 2.69 -0.03
C VAL A 35 9.41 3.63 1.17
N VAL A 36 8.54 3.41 2.16
CA VAL A 36 8.56 4.14 3.43
C VAL A 36 9.05 3.20 4.52
N ILE A 37 10.16 3.56 5.14
CA ILE A 37 10.73 2.83 6.27
C ILE A 37 10.73 3.70 7.53
N GLY A 38 11.03 3.08 8.66
CA GLY A 38 11.12 3.79 9.94
C GLY A 38 10.81 2.85 11.10
N PRO A 39 11.14 3.25 12.33
CA PRO A 39 10.86 2.47 13.51
C PRO A 39 9.36 2.26 13.76
N ASN A 40 9.02 1.34 14.68
CA ASN A 40 7.66 1.18 15.15
C ASN A 40 7.19 2.49 15.81
N GLY A 41 5.95 2.89 15.51
CA GLY A 41 5.42 4.18 15.98
C GLY A 41 5.90 5.42 15.19
N ALA A 42 6.68 5.26 14.12
CA ALA A 42 7.14 6.39 13.29
C ALA A 42 6.03 7.10 12.50
N GLY A 43 4.83 6.51 12.42
CA GLY A 43 3.69 7.05 11.67
C GLY A 43 3.46 6.42 10.29
N LYS A 44 4.16 5.33 9.95
CA LYS A 44 4.08 4.70 8.61
C LYS A 44 2.67 4.27 8.24
N THR A 45 2.02 3.44 9.06
CA THR A 45 0.63 2.99 8.83
C THR A 45 -0.34 4.17 8.87
N THR A 46 -0.12 5.15 9.75
CA THR A 46 -0.92 6.38 9.82
C THR A 46 -0.81 7.21 8.53
N LEU A 47 0.34 7.22 7.87
CA LEU A 47 0.48 7.83 6.54
C LEU A 47 -0.45 7.16 5.52
N LEU A 48 -0.47 5.83 5.44
CA LEU A 48 -1.40 5.11 4.55
C LEU A 48 -2.86 5.31 4.97
N ASP A 49 -3.14 5.36 6.28
CA ASP A 49 -4.48 5.62 6.82
C ASP A 49 -4.99 7.01 6.41
N ALA A 50 -4.12 8.03 6.44
CA ALA A 50 -4.45 9.38 6.00
C ALA A 50 -4.71 9.45 4.48
N ILE A 51 -3.90 8.76 3.67
CA ILE A 51 -4.06 8.73 2.20
C ILE A 51 -5.34 7.96 1.81
N SER A 52 -5.63 6.84 2.47
CA SER A 52 -6.81 6.02 2.17
C SER A 52 -8.12 6.54 2.79
N GLY A 53 -8.06 7.62 3.59
CA GLY A 53 -9.24 8.22 4.25
C GLY A 53 -9.73 7.48 5.49
N ARG A 54 -9.01 6.46 5.94
CA ARG A 54 -9.32 5.70 7.16
C ARG A 54 -9.16 6.56 8.40
N VAL A 55 -8.22 7.49 8.38
CA VAL A 55 -8.01 8.49 9.41
C VAL A 55 -8.07 9.87 8.78
N LYS A 56 -8.83 10.77 9.39
CA LYS A 56 -8.88 12.16 8.96
C LYS A 56 -7.83 12.97 9.71
N PRO A 57 -6.91 13.66 8.98
CA PRO A 57 -5.97 14.57 9.61
C PRO A 57 -6.68 15.67 10.41
N ALA A 58 -6.07 16.05 11.55
CA ALA A 58 -6.52 17.18 12.35
C ALA A 58 -6.19 18.53 11.68
N SER A 59 -5.13 18.55 10.86
CA SER A 59 -4.74 19.73 10.06
C SER A 59 -3.90 19.32 8.86
N GLY A 60 -3.69 20.25 7.93
CA GLY A 60 -2.94 20.05 6.69
C GLY A 60 -3.84 19.69 5.52
N ARG A 61 -3.25 19.22 4.42
CA ARG A 61 -3.97 18.82 3.20
C ARG A 61 -3.41 17.52 2.64
N VAL A 62 -4.27 16.69 2.06
CA VAL A 62 -3.90 15.46 1.34
C VAL A 62 -4.49 15.56 -0.05
N ILE A 63 -3.65 15.81 -1.05
CA ILE A 63 -4.06 16.07 -2.43
C ILE A 63 -3.68 14.88 -3.31
N PHE A 64 -4.65 14.32 -4.02
CA PHE A 64 -4.47 13.28 -5.02
C PHE A 64 -4.58 13.85 -6.44
N GLY A 65 -3.65 13.47 -7.30
CA GLY A 65 -3.57 14.01 -8.65
C GLY A 65 -3.34 15.52 -8.64
N HIS A 66 -4.11 16.25 -9.45
CA HIS A 66 -3.87 17.68 -9.60
C HIS A 66 -4.53 18.54 -8.52
N HIS A 67 -5.74 18.17 -8.06
CA HIS A 67 -6.54 19.09 -7.22
C HIS A 67 -7.50 18.40 -6.25
N THR A 68 -7.54 17.08 -6.17
CA THR A 68 -8.53 16.37 -5.34
C THR A 68 -8.07 16.31 -3.89
N ASP A 69 -8.71 17.07 -3.01
CA ASP A 69 -8.48 17.01 -1.57
C ASP A 69 -9.21 15.78 -0.99
N LEU A 70 -8.42 14.84 -0.44
CA LEU A 70 -8.93 13.59 0.10
C LEU A 70 -9.57 13.73 1.49
N ILE A 71 -9.26 14.80 2.24
CA ILE A 71 -9.74 14.98 3.62
C ILE A 71 -11.26 15.10 3.67
N ALA A 72 -11.87 15.69 2.64
CA ALA A 72 -13.31 15.85 2.53
C ALA A 72 -14.05 14.56 2.15
N LEU A 73 -13.35 13.54 1.65
CA LEU A 73 -13.92 12.34 1.07
C LEU A 73 -13.99 11.20 2.09
N ARG A 74 -14.87 10.22 1.83
CA ARG A 74 -14.94 8.94 2.56
C ARG A 74 -14.05 7.90 1.91
N GLU A 75 -13.68 6.85 2.63
CA GLU A 75 -12.81 5.76 2.14
C GLU A 75 -13.28 5.20 0.77
N ASN A 76 -14.58 4.96 0.63
CA ASN A 76 -15.13 4.41 -0.61
C ASN A 76 -15.07 5.39 -1.79
N GLU A 77 -15.14 6.69 -1.53
CA GLU A 77 -14.98 7.74 -2.54
C GLU A 77 -13.52 7.85 -2.96
N ILE A 78 -12.59 7.75 -2.01
CA ILE A 78 -11.15 7.71 -2.26
C ILE A 78 -10.75 6.47 -3.06
N ALA A 79 -11.29 5.29 -2.72
CA ALA A 79 -11.08 4.08 -3.50
C ALA A 79 -11.59 4.21 -4.94
N ALA A 80 -12.75 4.86 -5.14
CA ALA A 80 -13.32 5.11 -6.46
C ALA A 80 -12.50 6.10 -7.32
N LEU A 81 -11.64 6.92 -6.71
CA LEU A 81 -10.69 7.78 -7.41
C LEU A 81 -9.47 7.02 -7.93
N GLY A 82 -9.30 5.75 -7.59
CA GLY A 82 -8.17 4.94 -8.01
C GLY A 82 -7.05 4.83 -6.96
N ILE A 83 -7.35 4.98 -5.67
CA ILE A 83 -6.42 4.67 -4.58
C ILE A 83 -6.79 3.30 -4.02
N GLY A 84 -5.98 2.28 -4.36
CA GLY A 84 -6.14 0.93 -3.85
C GLY A 84 -5.25 0.68 -2.64
N ARG A 85 -5.75 -0.05 -1.63
CA ARG A 85 -4.98 -0.41 -0.46
C ARG A 85 -5.05 -1.90 -0.16
N LYS A 86 -3.87 -2.52 -0.04
CA LYS A 86 -3.70 -3.84 0.56
C LYS A 86 -3.40 -3.66 2.04
N PHE A 87 -4.22 -4.28 2.89
CA PHE A 87 -4.06 -4.23 4.35
C PHE A 87 -3.03 -5.27 4.83
N GLN A 88 -2.51 -5.07 6.04
CA GLN A 88 -1.52 -5.97 6.65
C GLN A 88 -2.08 -7.37 6.93
N THR A 89 -3.36 -7.48 7.33
CA THR A 89 -4.01 -8.78 7.56
C THR A 89 -4.73 -9.26 6.32
N PRO A 90 -4.43 -10.47 5.80
CA PRO A 90 -5.09 -11.02 4.61
C PRO A 90 -6.61 -11.10 4.76
N SER A 91 -7.33 -10.52 3.80
CA SER A 91 -8.79 -10.43 3.78
C SER A 91 -9.40 -11.34 2.69
N VAL A 92 -8.77 -12.49 2.42
CA VAL A 92 -9.28 -13.44 1.43
C VAL A 92 -10.43 -14.32 1.97
N PHE A 93 -11.42 -14.56 1.15
CA PHE A 93 -12.50 -15.49 1.46
C PHE A 93 -12.02 -16.93 1.19
N VAL A 94 -11.53 -17.60 2.23
CA VAL A 94 -10.85 -18.91 2.15
C VAL A 94 -11.70 -20.02 1.52
N ASN A 95 -13.04 -19.93 1.63
CA ASN A 95 -13.97 -20.89 1.09
C ASN A 95 -14.36 -20.65 -0.37
N LEU A 96 -14.02 -19.50 -0.92
CA LEU A 96 -14.21 -19.14 -2.32
C LEU A 96 -12.96 -19.50 -3.13
N THR A 97 -13.14 -19.64 -4.44
CA THR A 97 -12.02 -19.81 -5.37
C THR A 97 -11.22 -18.52 -5.49
N VAL A 98 -9.99 -18.63 -5.99
CA VAL A 98 -9.12 -17.49 -6.31
C VAL A 98 -9.85 -16.51 -7.23
N ARG A 99 -10.48 -17.00 -8.30
CA ARG A 99 -11.28 -16.22 -9.23
C ARG A 99 -12.44 -15.49 -8.55
N GLU A 100 -13.22 -16.21 -7.73
CA GLU A 100 -14.39 -15.64 -7.02
C GLU A 100 -13.96 -14.52 -6.04
N ASN A 101 -12.79 -14.63 -5.41
CA ASN A 101 -12.24 -13.55 -4.57
C ASN A 101 -12.00 -12.28 -5.38
N VAL A 102 -11.37 -12.39 -6.55
CA VAL A 102 -11.12 -11.25 -7.44
C VAL A 102 -12.45 -10.67 -7.97
N GLU A 103 -13.40 -11.53 -8.37
CA GLU A 103 -14.73 -11.11 -8.83
C GLU A 103 -15.50 -10.32 -7.77
N LEU A 104 -15.48 -10.75 -6.51
CA LEU A 104 -16.12 -10.03 -5.41
C LEU A 104 -15.52 -8.64 -5.15
N SER A 105 -14.22 -8.47 -5.38
CA SER A 105 -13.58 -7.16 -5.21
C SER A 105 -14.08 -6.13 -6.25
N LEU A 106 -14.39 -6.56 -7.46
CA LEU A 106 -14.97 -5.71 -8.52
C LEU A 106 -16.39 -5.29 -8.19
N ARG A 107 -17.23 -6.21 -7.72
CA ARG A 107 -18.64 -5.94 -7.38
C ARG A 107 -18.76 -4.95 -6.22
N ARG A 108 -17.80 -4.93 -5.31
CA ARG A 108 -17.78 -4.02 -4.15
C ARG A 108 -17.43 -2.58 -4.55
N ALA A 109 -16.69 -2.40 -5.64
CA ALA A 109 -16.34 -1.09 -6.19
C ALA A 109 -17.48 -0.45 -7.00
N SER A 110 -18.43 -1.26 -7.52
CA SER A 110 -19.56 -0.75 -8.30
C SER A 110 -20.66 -0.18 -7.39
N LYS A 111 -21.08 1.02 -7.73
CA LYS A 111 -22.08 1.92 -7.12
C LYS A 111 -23.29 1.20 -6.50
N GLY A 112 -23.65 1.59 -5.29
CA GLY A 112 -24.87 1.37 -4.50
C GLY A 112 -25.89 0.30 -4.95
N VAL A 113 -26.48 -0.41 -3.98
CA VAL A 113 -27.40 -1.57 -4.12
C VAL A 113 -28.44 -1.44 -5.24
N PHE A 114 -28.85 -0.24 -5.62
CA PHE A 114 -29.83 0.00 -6.69
C PHE A 114 -29.22 0.09 -8.10
N ALA A 115 -27.93 0.43 -8.22
CA ALA A 115 -27.27 0.46 -9.53
C ALA A 115 -26.96 -0.96 -10.03
N THR A 116 -26.73 -1.90 -9.13
CA THR A 116 -26.43 -3.32 -9.47
C THR A 116 -27.60 -4.04 -10.14
N LEU A 117 -28.84 -3.52 -10.01
CA LEU A 117 -30.03 -4.12 -10.64
C LEU A 117 -30.23 -3.71 -12.11
N PHE A 118 -29.57 -2.62 -12.55
CA PHE A 118 -29.74 -2.06 -13.88
C PHE A 118 -28.43 -1.91 -14.67
N ASP A 119 -27.28 -1.99 -14.00
CA ASP A 119 -25.98 -1.92 -14.64
C ASP A 119 -25.57 -3.32 -15.10
N ARG A 120 -25.88 -3.64 -16.35
CA ARG A 120 -25.20 -4.70 -17.10
C ARG A 120 -23.81 -4.14 -17.48
N GLY A 121 -22.94 -3.93 -16.47
CA GLY A 121 -21.54 -3.67 -16.71
C GLY A 121 -21.03 -4.67 -17.74
N ASP A 122 -20.22 -4.23 -18.68
CA ASP A 122 -19.77 -5.07 -19.78
C ASP A 122 -19.09 -6.32 -19.18
N VAL A 123 -19.81 -7.44 -19.21
CA VAL A 123 -19.33 -8.74 -18.67
C VAL A 123 -17.99 -9.14 -19.30
N ALA A 124 -17.70 -8.61 -20.51
CA ALA A 124 -16.45 -8.80 -21.20
C ALA A 124 -15.33 -8.01 -20.53
N ASP A 125 -15.58 -6.74 -20.12
CA ASP A 125 -14.61 -5.92 -19.37
C ASP A 125 -14.28 -6.53 -17.99
N GLU A 126 -15.30 -6.97 -17.25
CA GLU A 126 -15.11 -7.65 -15.97
C GLU A 126 -14.23 -8.92 -16.10
N ARG A 127 -14.50 -9.75 -17.11
CA ARG A 127 -13.70 -10.95 -17.39
C ARG A 127 -12.26 -10.61 -17.73
N THR A 128 -12.04 -9.56 -18.52
CA THR A 128 -10.72 -9.09 -18.91
C THR A 128 -9.94 -8.59 -17.70
N ARG A 129 -10.57 -7.82 -16.83
CA ARG A 129 -9.97 -7.33 -15.57
C ARG A 129 -9.59 -8.47 -14.63
N ILE A 130 -10.47 -9.46 -14.45
CA ILE A 130 -10.19 -10.64 -13.62
C ILE A 130 -9.00 -11.41 -14.19
N ALA A 131 -9.00 -11.68 -15.50
CA ALA A 131 -7.92 -12.41 -16.15
C ALA A 131 -6.59 -11.67 -16.03
N GLY A 132 -6.57 -10.36 -16.30
CA GLY A 132 -5.38 -9.52 -16.16
C GLY A 132 -4.84 -9.45 -14.73
N ALA A 133 -5.73 -9.35 -13.74
CA ALA A 133 -5.32 -9.38 -12.34
C ALA A 133 -4.69 -10.73 -11.96
N LEU A 134 -5.30 -11.85 -12.37
CA LEU A 134 -4.78 -13.19 -12.11
C LEU A 134 -3.44 -13.45 -12.80
N GLU A 135 -3.27 -12.94 -14.02
CA GLU A 135 -2.00 -13.00 -14.76
C GLU A 135 -0.93 -12.18 -14.04
N THR A 136 -1.24 -10.94 -13.67
CA THR A 136 -0.32 -10.04 -12.94
C THR A 136 0.24 -10.69 -11.68
N ILE A 137 -0.63 -11.33 -10.88
CA ILE A 137 -0.20 -12.00 -9.62
C ILE A 137 0.30 -13.43 -9.83
N GLY A 138 0.28 -13.96 -11.07
CA GLY A 138 0.75 -15.28 -11.43
C GLY A 138 -0.06 -16.43 -10.80
N LEU A 139 -1.38 -16.25 -10.64
CA LEU A 139 -2.29 -17.26 -10.08
C LEU A 139 -3.34 -17.76 -11.11
N SER A 140 -3.13 -17.52 -12.40
CA SER A 140 -4.05 -17.95 -13.46
C SER A 140 -4.32 -19.46 -13.44
N ASP A 141 -3.29 -20.29 -13.22
CA ASP A 141 -3.40 -21.75 -13.18
C ASP A 141 -4.17 -22.25 -11.95
N LYS A 142 -4.21 -21.43 -10.88
CA LYS A 142 -4.90 -21.73 -9.62
C LYS A 142 -6.25 -21.04 -9.49
N GLN A 143 -6.77 -20.42 -10.57
CA GLN A 143 -8.00 -19.63 -10.51
C GLN A 143 -9.22 -20.38 -9.95
N HIS A 144 -9.27 -21.71 -10.12
CA HIS A 144 -10.34 -22.58 -9.64
C HIS A 144 -10.04 -23.22 -8.27
N TRP A 145 -8.86 -23.00 -7.72
CA TRP A 145 -8.52 -23.49 -6.38
C TRP A 145 -9.24 -22.66 -5.32
N ARG A 146 -9.59 -23.29 -4.20
CA ARG A 146 -10.06 -22.55 -3.04
C ARG A 146 -8.91 -21.71 -2.48
N ALA A 147 -9.16 -20.43 -2.15
CA ALA A 147 -8.14 -19.54 -1.60
C ALA A 147 -7.55 -20.07 -0.28
N GLY A 148 -8.31 -20.88 0.47
CA GLY A 148 -7.81 -21.56 1.66
C GLY A 148 -6.64 -22.52 1.42
N ALA A 149 -6.54 -23.10 0.20
CA ALA A 149 -5.47 -24.02 -0.19
C ALA A 149 -4.17 -23.33 -0.67
N LEU A 150 -4.18 -22.01 -0.80
CA LEU A 150 -3.01 -21.23 -1.18
C LEU A 150 -2.00 -21.14 -0.03
N SER A 151 -0.71 -21.01 -0.37
CA SER A 151 0.34 -20.65 0.60
C SER A 151 0.08 -19.27 1.22
N HIS A 152 0.89 -18.90 2.22
CA HIS A 152 0.80 -17.58 2.83
C HIS A 152 1.11 -16.47 1.79
N GLY A 153 2.20 -16.61 1.07
CA GLY A 153 2.59 -15.66 0.02
C GLY A 153 1.56 -15.56 -1.10
N GLU A 154 1.01 -16.70 -1.56
CA GLU A 154 -0.03 -16.71 -2.59
C GLU A 154 -1.32 -16.00 -2.15
N LYS A 155 -1.68 -16.07 -0.86
CA LYS A 155 -2.81 -15.29 -0.32
C LYS A 155 -2.52 -13.80 -0.34
N GLN A 156 -1.30 -13.40 -0.03
CA GLN A 156 -0.87 -11.99 -0.13
C GLN A 156 -0.92 -11.49 -1.58
N TRP A 157 -0.46 -12.31 -2.55
CA TRP A 157 -0.57 -11.97 -3.98
C TRP A 157 -2.02 -11.90 -4.44
N LEU A 158 -2.89 -12.81 -3.97
CA LEU A 158 -4.32 -12.76 -4.27
C LEU A 158 -4.94 -11.44 -3.81
N GLU A 159 -4.58 -10.94 -2.63
CA GLU A 159 -5.04 -9.63 -2.16
C GLU A 159 -4.58 -8.47 -3.04
N ILE A 160 -3.31 -8.49 -3.47
CA ILE A 160 -2.80 -7.52 -4.45
C ILE A 160 -3.64 -7.61 -5.73
N GLY A 161 -3.91 -8.82 -6.22
CA GLY A 161 -4.76 -9.06 -7.40
C GLY A 161 -6.18 -8.53 -7.24
N MET A 162 -6.79 -8.70 -6.07
CA MET A 162 -8.11 -8.15 -5.77
C MET A 162 -8.14 -6.61 -5.82
N VAL A 163 -7.05 -5.95 -5.38
CA VAL A 163 -6.92 -4.50 -5.50
C VAL A 163 -6.62 -4.09 -6.93
N MET A 164 -5.72 -4.80 -7.62
CA MET A 164 -5.35 -4.52 -9.02
C MET A 164 -6.53 -4.67 -9.98
N ALA A 165 -7.45 -5.60 -9.74
CA ALA A 165 -8.67 -5.75 -10.53
C ALA A 165 -9.55 -4.48 -10.54
N GLN A 166 -9.44 -3.63 -9.52
CA GLN A 166 -10.14 -2.33 -9.44
C GLN A 166 -9.45 -1.22 -10.24
N ASP A 167 -8.33 -1.51 -10.91
CA ASP A 167 -7.56 -0.61 -11.75
C ASP A 167 -7.07 0.67 -11.03
N PRO A 168 -6.33 0.54 -9.89
CA PRO A 168 -5.90 1.70 -9.14
C PRO A 168 -4.77 2.46 -9.86
N GLU A 169 -4.76 3.82 -9.75
CA GLU A 169 -3.62 4.66 -10.14
C GLU A 169 -2.51 4.66 -9.09
N LEU A 170 -2.89 4.52 -7.80
CA LEU A 170 -1.98 4.43 -6.65
C LEU A 170 -2.31 3.19 -5.83
N LEU A 171 -1.33 2.30 -5.71
CA LEU A 171 -1.39 1.11 -4.86
C LEU A 171 -0.64 1.36 -3.55
N LEU A 172 -1.32 1.21 -2.43
CA LEU A 172 -0.78 1.29 -1.08
C LEU A 172 -0.60 -0.12 -0.52
N VAL A 173 0.61 -0.48 -0.11
CA VAL A 173 0.95 -1.83 0.36
C VAL A 173 1.64 -1.75 1.70
N ASP A 174 1.09 -2.42 2.70
CA ASP A 174 1.61 -2.44 4.06
C ASP A 174 2.23 -3.82 4.36
N GLU A 175 3.56 -3.85 4.59
CA GLU A 175 4.39 -5.02 4.92
C GLU A 175 4.08 -6.25 4.02
N PRO A 176 4.29 -6.15 2.69
CA PRO A 176 3.89 -7.19 1.75
C PRO A 176 4.59 -8.53 1.93
N VAL A 177 5.80 -8.56 2.51
CA VAL A 177 6.61 -9.79 2.63
C VAL A 177 6.66 -10.38 4.04
N ALA A 178 5.86 -9.86 4.98
CA ALA A 178 5.82 -10.37 6.34
C ALA A 178 5.47 -11.87 6.37
N GLY A 179 6.37 -12.69 6.94
CA GLY A 179 6.17 -14.14 7.07
C GLY A 179 6.34 -14.95 5.79
N MET A 180 6.89 -14.37 4.73
CA MET A 180 7.20 -15.05 3.47
C MET A 180 8.56 -15.76 3.53
N THR A 181 8.71 -16.78 2.68
CA THR A 181 10.01 -17.38 2.37
C THR A 181 10.82 -16.45 1.46
N ASP A 182 12.13 -16.69 1.32
CA ASP A 182 13.01 -15.91 0.44
C ASP A 182 12.53 -15.96 -1.03
N GLU A 183 12.03 -17.12 -1.48
CA GLU A 183 11.48 -17.29 -2.83
C GLU A 183 10.19 -16.47 -3.02
N GLU A 184 9.27 -16.51 -2.06
CA GLU A 184 8.05 -15.70 -2.09
C GLU A 184 8.37 -14.20 -2.03
N THR A 185 9.37 -13.80 -1.24
CA THR A 185 9.87 -12.42 -1.15
C THR A 185 10.41 -11.92 -2.48
N ALA A 186 11.28 -12.72 -3.13
CA ALA A 186 11.83 -12.39 -4.45
C ALA A 186 10.71 -12.21 -5.49
N ARG A 187 9.76 -13.13 -5.52
CA ARG A 187 8.60 -13.04 -6.43
C ARG A 187 7.71 -11.84 -6.12
N THR A 188 7.54 -11.47 -4.85
CA THR A 188 6.79 -10.26 -4.46
C THR A 188 7.50 -9.00 -4.96
N SER A 189 8.84 -8.98 -4.91
CA SER A 189 9.63 -7.89 -5.48
C SER A 189 9.38 -7.74 -6.98
N GLU A 190 9.46 -8.83 -7.73
CA GLU A 190 9.18 -8.84 -9.18
C GLU A 190 7.74 -8.38 -9.49
N LEU A 191 6.77 -8.83 -8.71
CA LEU A 191 5.37 -8.42 -8.85
C LEU A 191 5.21 -6.90 -8.66
N LEU A 192 5.75 -6.33 -7.58
CA LEU A 192 5.61 -4.90 -7.29
C LEU A 192 6.38 -4.04 -8.31
N LEU A 193 7.54 -4.49 -8.76
CA LEU A 193 8.30 -3.85 -9.85
C LEU A 193 7.54 -3.90 -11.18
N GLY A 194 6.85 -5.01 -11.46
CA GLY A 194 5.97 -5.15 -12.63
C GLY A 194 4.82 -4.16 -12.59
N ILE A 195 4.12 -4.05 -11.46
CA ILE A 195 3.00 -3.12 -11.24
C ILE A 195 3.48 -1.66 -11.36
N ALA A 196 4.66 -1.35 -10.84
CA ALA A 196 5.20 0.01 -10.82
C ALA A 196 5.55 0.57 -12.20
N ARG A 197 5.58 -0.27 -13.26
CA ARG A 197 5.78 0.20 -14.65
C ARG A 197 4.64 1.09 -15.13
N ASP A 198 3.42 0.79 -14.71
CA ASP A 198 2.20 1.45 -15.18
C ASP A 198 1.42 2.17 -14.08
N ARG A 199 1.75 1.91 -12.82
CA ARG A 199 1.05 2.42 -11.64
C ARG A 199 2.03 3.06 -10.65
N SER A 200 1.51 3.90 -9.77
CA SER A 200 2.28 4.36 -8.62
C SER A 200 2.12 3.36 -7.48
N VAL A 201 3.21 3.02 -6.79
CA VAL A 201 3.20 2.04 -5.70
C VAL A 201 3.90 2.61 -4.47
N LEU A 202 3.19 2.70 -3.36
CA LEU A 202 3.72 3.11 -2.06
C LEU A 202 3.77 1.90 -1.13
N VAL A 203 4.96 1.50 -0.74
CA VAL A 203 5.21 0.32 0.10
C VAL A 203 5.69 0.77 1.48
N ILE A 204 5.09 0.25 2.54
CA ILE A 204 5.68 0.30 3.88
C ILE A 204 6.43 -0.99 4.10
N GLU A 205 7.68 -0.89 4.55
CA GLU A 205 8.51 -2.04 4.85
C GLU A 205 9.54 -1.76 5.95
N HIS A 206 10.03 -2.84 6.53
CA HIS A 206 11.11 -2.80 7.51
C HIS A 206 12.23 -3.80 7.15
N ASP A 207 12.00 -4.71 6.21
CA ASP A 207 13.00 -5.62 5.67
C ASP A 207 13.90 -4.87 4.67
N MET A 208 15.14 -4.61 5.09
CA MET A 208 16.11 -3.83 4.32
C MET A 208 16.66 -4.60 3.11
N GLU A 209 16.58 -5.93 3.10
CA GLU A 209 16.99 -6.73 1.95
C GLU A 209 15.95 -6.62 0.84
N PHE A 210 14.67 -6.75 1.19
CA PHE A 210 13.57 -6.52 0.25
C PHE A 210 13.56 -5.08 -0.28
N VAL A 211 13.80 -4.07 0.58
CA VAL A 211 13.92 -2.67 0.16
C VAL A 211 15.03 -2.48 -0.89
N ARG A 212 16.19 -3.16 -0.72
CA ARG A 212 17.26 -3.14 -1.73
C ARG A 212 16.87 -3.82 -3.02
N GLN A 213 16.16 -4.96 -2.96
CA GLN A 213 15.69 -5.66 -4.16
C GLN A 213 14.74 -4.79 -5.00
N LEU A 214 13.90 -3.98 -4.35
CA LEU A 214 13.02 -3.04 -5.05
C LEU A 214 13.78 -1.91 -5.75
N GLY A 215 14.98 -1.55 -5.29
CA GLY A 215 15.80 -0.47 -5.89
C GLY A 215 15.10 0.90 -5.95
N ALA A 216 14.09 1.09 -5.13
CA ALA A 216 13.21 2.26 -5.13
C ALA A 216 13.76 3.41 -4.31
N LYS A 217 13.21 4.60 -4.51
CA LYS A 217 13.44 5.74 -3.62
C LYS A 217 12.84 5.44 -2.24
N VAL A 218 13.61 5.69 -1.21
CA VAL A 218 13.23 5.43 0.18
C VAL A 218 12.94 6.74 0.91
N THR A 219 11.83 6.77 1.65
CA THR A 219 11.51 7.83 2.62
C THR A 219 11.61 7.24 4.03
N VAL A 220 12.39 7.86 4.89
CA VAL A 220 12.50 7.47 6.31
C VAL A 220 11.57 8.34 7.13
N LEU A 221 10.62 7.70 7.83
CA LEU A 221 9.79 8.36 8.83
C LEU A 221 10.38 8.16 10.23
N HIS A 222 10.36 9.22 11.02
CA HIS A 222 10.70 9.19 12.43
C HIS A 222 9.82 10.18 13.20
N GLN A 223 9.20 9.71 14.28
CA GLN A 223 8.34 10.52 15.16
C GLN A 223 7.27 11.36 14.44
N GLY A 224 6.66 10.81 13.38
CA GLY A 224 5.59 11.44 12.62
C GLY A 224 6.04 12.45 11.56
N ALA A 225 7.33 12.54 11.26
CA ALA A 225 7.88 13.43 10.23
C ALA A 225 8.85 12.70 9.30
N VAL A 226 9.10 13.26 8.11
CA VAL A 226 10.14 12.76 7.20
C VAL A 226 11.52 13.14 7.77
N LEU A 227 12.36 12.14 8.00
CA LEU A 227 13.73 12.32 8.46
C LEU A 227 14.69 12.57 7.29
N CYS A 228 14.60 11.74 6.25
CA CYS A 228 15.35 11.89 5.00
C CYS A 228 14.70 11.09 3.87
N GLU A 229 15.12 11.38 2.65
CA GLU A 229 14.71 10.67 1.43
C GLU A 229 15.91 10.48 0.50
N GLY A 230 15.92 9.38 -0.26
CA GLY A 230 16.94 9.10 -1.24
C GLY A 230 17.01 7.63 -1.66
N PRO A 231 18.00 7.26 -2.48
CA PRO A 231 18.33 5.87 -2.74
C PRO A 231 18.68 5.11 -1.44
N VAL A 232 18.41 3.82 -1.41
CA VAL A 232 18.60 2.99 -0.19
C VAL A 232 20.03 3.07 0.36
N GLU A 233 21.03 3.12 -0.51
CA GLU A 233 22.45 3.20 -0.12
C GLU A 233 22.79 4.52 0.58
N GLN A 234 22.18 5.61 0.14
CA GLN A 234 22.35 6.93 0.77
C GLN A 234 21.67 6.97 2.12
N VAL A 235 20.42 6.50 2.18
CA VAL A 235 19.61 6.45 3.40
C VAL A 235 20.29 5.62 4.48
N GLN A 236 20.85 4.45 4.13
CA GLN A 236 21.56 3.57 5.06
C GLN A 236 22.83 4.19 5.67
N ARG A 237 23.43 5.15 4.98
CA ARG A 237 24.65 5.86 5.45
C ARG A 237 24.35 7.17 6.17
N ASP A 238 23.11 7.62 6.19
CA ASP A 238 22.73 8.85 6.89
C ASP A 238 22.93 8.68 8.42
N PRO A 239 23.78 9.50 9.07
CA PRO A 239 24.03 9.38 10.51
C PRO A 239 22.75 9.45 11.36
N ARG A 240 21.78 10.25 10.95
CA ARG A 240 20.50 10.42 11.65
C ARG A 240 19.69 9.11 11.62
N VAL A 241 19.70 8.42 10.47
CA VAL A 241 19.02 7.12 10.30
C VAL A 241 19.71 6.07 11.18
N LEU A 242 21.05 6.02 11.16
CA LEU A 242 21.81 5.09 12.00
C LEU A 242 21.54 5.31 13.48
N GLU A 243 21.47 6.56 13.95
CA GLU A 243 21.16 6.91 15.34
C GLU A 243 19.78 6.42 15.76
N VAL A 244 18.75 6.62 14.92
CA VAL A 244 17.37 6.19 15.17
C VAL A 244 17.29 4.66 15.31
N TYR A 245 17.94 3.91 14.42
CA TYR A 245 17.91 2.44 14.47
C TYR A 245 18.81 1.84 15.56
N LEU A 246 19.94 2.47 15.90
CA LEU A 246 20.81 2.05 17.00
C LEU A 246 20.21 2.38 18.38
N GLY A 247 19.50 3.51 18.48
CA GLY A 247 18.78 3.90 19.70
C GLY A 247 17.74 2.87 20.11
N GLN A 248 16.95 2.37 19.18
CA GLN A 248 15.95 1.33 19.44
C GLN A 248 16.54 -0.01 19.92
N ARG A 249 17.70 -0.42 19.40
CA ARG A 249 18.37 -1.64 19.89
C ARG A 249 18.76 -1.53 21.36
N ARG A 250 19.09 -0.34 21.85
CA ARG A 250 19.42 -0.11 23.27
C ARG A 250 18.17 -0.12 24.15
N GLU A 251 17.08 0.49 23.72
CA GLU A 251 15.81 0.49 24.45
C GLU A 251 15.20 -0.91 24.55
N SER A 252 15.19 -1.69 23.46
CA SER A 252 14.71 -3.07 23.45
C SER A 252 15.54 -3.99 24.37
N ALA A 253 16.85 -3.76 24.48
CA ALA A 253 17.74 -4.52 25.38
C ALA A 253 17.53 -4.14 26.85
N HIS A 254 17.07 -2.95 27.17
CA HIS A 254 16.72 -2.52 28.53
C HIS A 254 15.33 -2.95 28.99
N ALA A 255 14.36 -3.11 28.06
CA ALA A 255 13.00 -3.56 28.37
C ALA A 255 12.90 -5.08 28.62
N GLN A 256 13.95 -5.85 28.33
CA GLN A 256 14.02 -7.30 28.58
C GLN A 256 14.79 -7.67 29.87
N ARG A 257 15.15 -6.70 30.66
CA ARG A 257 15.74 -6.88 32.01
C ARG A 257 14.75 -6.43 33.08
#